data_e161c655b761cf7d1b3b10a12db76132
#
_entry.id   e161c655b761cf7d1b3b10a12db76132
#
_cell.length_a   1.000
_cell.length_b   1.000
_cell.length_c   1.000
_cell.angle_alpha   90.00
_cell.angle_beta   90.00
_cell.angle_gamma   90.00
#
_symmetry.space_group_name_H-M   'P 1'
#
loop_
_entity.id
_entity.type
_entity.pdbx_description
1 polymer ?
#
loop_
_entity_poly.entity_id
_entity_poly.type
_entity_poly.pdbx_seq_one_letter_code
_entity_poly.pdbx_strand_id
1 'polypeptide(L)'
;MRTTNPVGRVTRRGFLECSSAALASAGLVGNGYAGSVLRREGVLDTVKPNLEPQAGKIALEEHFVLAESIETSYAVRDLHPETRSKILDLGTGRIADMDRGGLDICILSLTAPGVQAIPNAKEAIAQARRTNDYLAENIAKNPKRLKGFATLPLQDPEGAAKELTRCVRDLGFCGALVNGFSEVGEAGSAVYYDLPQYRSFWATVQELDVPFYLHPRDPLSARQQCYEGYHWLAGSPWGFAVETSIHALRLMASGLFDEYPKLKVILGHLGEGLSFGIWRVDNRINRGSGAPKAKLPMSQYLRENFYITTSGNFRTQALTNVILEVGADRVLYSVDYPYEDVFAAREWLDHASISDSDRMKIARANAQKLFRL
;
A
#
# COMPACT_ATOMS: atom_id res chain seq x y z
N MET A 1 67.68 13.90 5.36
CA MET A 1 67.63 12.74 4.45
C MET A 1 66.14 12.36 4.28
N ARG A 2 65.60 12.63 3.09
CA ARG A 2 64.21 12.31 2.71
C ARG A 2 64.26 11.00 1.94
N THR A 3 63.42 10.03 2.31
CA THR A 3 63.14 8.88 1.48
C THR A 3 61.64 8.87 1.12
N THR A 4 61.34 9.12 -0.12
CA THR A 4 60.02 9.09 -0.73
C THR A 4 59.75 7.66 -1.26
N ASN A 5 58.62 7.11 -0.92
CA ASN A 5 58.09 5.85 -1.50
C ASN A 5 57.18 6.23 -2.70
N PRO A 6 57.30 5.59 -3.88
CA PRO A 6 56.48 5.88 -5.01
C PRO A 6 55.25 4.94 -5.04
N VAL A 7 54.07 5.53 -5.06
CA VAL A 7 52.80 4.83 -5.32
C VAL A 7 52.68 4.60 -6.83
N GLY A 8 52.65 3.32 -7.25
CA GLY A 8 52.49 2.92 -8.63
C GLY A 8 51.11 3.26 -9.19
N ARG A 9 51.06 4.04 -10.25
CA ARG A 9 49.86 4.31 -11.04
C ARG A 9 49.51 3.08 -11.89
N VAL A 10 48.34 2.48 -11.67
CA VAL A 10 47.76 1.49 -12.58
C VAL A 10 47.20 2.23 -13.80
N THR A 11 47.72 1.91 -14.99
CA THR A 11 47.28 2.51 -16.24
C THR A 11 46.06 1.77 -16.81
N ARG A 12 45.22 2.51 -17.53
CA ARG A 12 43.99 1.99 -18.19
C ARG A 12 44.20 0.74 -19.10
N ARG A 13 45.42 0.44 -19.48
CA ARG A 13 45.74 -0.70 -20.34
C ARG A 13 45.84 -2.03 -19.58
N GLY A 14 46.16 -2.04 -18.30
CA GLY A 14 46.23 -3.23 -17.47
C GLY A 14 44.86 -3.77 -17.03
N PHE A 15 43.78 -3.00 -17.18
CA PHE A 15 42.43 -3.41 -16.80
C PHE A 15 41.69 -4.17 -17.93
N LEU A 16 42.16 -4.09 -19.17
CA LEU A 16 41.52 -4.69 -20.34
C LEU A 16 42.08 -6.06 -20.73
N GLU A 17 43.18 -6.51 -20.16
CA GLU A 17 43.79 -7.80 -20.51
C GLU A 17 43.33 -8.99 -19.67
N CYS A 18 42.54 -8.78 -18.61
CA CYS A 18 41.95 -9.85 -17.78
C CYS A 18 40.53 -10.30 -18.17
N SER A 19 39.96 -9.76 -19.26
CA SER A 19 38.56 -10.02 -19.65
C SER A 19 38.37 -10.79 -20.95
N SER A 20 39.44 -11.37 -21.54
CA SER A 20 39.38 -11.94 -22.90
C SER A 20 39.56 -13.46 -22.98
N ALA A 21 39.16 -14.19 -21.96
CA ALA A 21 39.26 -15.67 -22.02
C ALA A 21 37.98 -16.38 -21.57
N ALA A 22 36.84 -16.08 -22.19
CA ALA A 22 35.63 -16.94 -22.13
C ALA A 22 34.54 -16.50 -23.12
N LEU A 23 34.81 -16.53 -24.42
CA LEU A 23 33.76 -16.46 -25.44
C LEU A 23 34.19 -17.17 -26.71
N ALA A 24 33.99 -18.47 -26.76
CA ALA A 24 33.87 -19.23 -28.00
C ALA A 24 33.00 -20.44 -27.77
N SER A 25 31.85 -20.43 -28.33
CA SER A 25 30.96 -21.49 -28.81
C SER A 25 29.51 -21.30 -28.37
N ALA A 26 28.71 -20.86 -29.32
CA ALA A 26 27.45 -21.46 -29.73
C ALA A 26 26.69 -20.52 -30.65
N GLY A 27 26.42 -20.95 -31.84
CA GLY A 27 25.73 -20.22 -32.90
C GLY A 27 24.20 -20.24 -32.75
N LEU A 28 23.64 -19.28 -33.41
CA LEU A 28 22.34 -19.18 -34.12
C LEU A 28 21.20 -20.11 -33.70
N VAL A 29 20.02 -19.52 -33.32
CA VAL A 29 18.76 -19.55 -34.06
C VAL A 29 17.60 -19.04 -33.18
N GLY A 30 16.79 -18.14 -33.72
CA GLY A 30 15.31 -18.13 -33.54
C GLY A 30 14.66 -17.29 -32.47
N ASN A 31 13.90 -16.30 -32.95
CA ASN A 31 12.88 -15.51 -32.25
C ASN A 31 11.90 -16.33 -31.38
N GLY A 32 11.64 -15.87 -30.17
CA GLY A 32 10.54 -16.34 -29.34
C GLY A 32 10.64 -15.77 -27.94
N TYR A 33 9.98 -14.64 -27.66
CA TYR A 33 9.79 -14.16 -26.28
C TYR A 33 8.80 -15.08 -25.57
N ALA A 34 9.33 -16.06 -24.84
CA ALA A 34 8.61 -16.75 -23.79
C ALA A 34 9.49 -16.70 -22.54
N GLY A 35 8.99 -16.05 -21.50
CA GLY A 35 9.71 -15.88 -20.24
C GLY A 35 10.00 -17.22 -19.58
N SER A 36 11.25 -17.65 -19.61
CA SER A 36 11.74 -18.77 -18.81
C SER A 36 12.30 -18.23 -17.49
N VAL A 37 11.57 -18.46 -16.42
CA VAL A 37 12.10 -18.39 -15.06
C VAL A 37 13.19 -19.45 -14.94
N LEU A 38 14.45 -19.02 -14.85
CA LEU A 38 15.57 -19.90 -14.53
C LEU A 38 15.40 -20.44 -13.10
N ARG A 39 14.95 -21.70 -12.99
CA ARG A 39 15.10 -22.49 -11.77
C ARG A 39 16.60 -22.73 -11.55
N ARG A 40 17.17 -22.07 -10.54
CA ARG A 40 18.40 -22.56 -9.92
C ARG A 40 18.00 -23.66 -8.94
N GLU A 41 18.18 -24.90 -9.33
CA GLU A 41 18.22 -26.02 -8.38
C GLU A 41 19.53 -25.92 -7.60
N GLY A 42 19.45 -25.43 -6.38
CA GLY A 42 20.49 -25.50 -5.36
C GLY A 42 19.90 -26.22 -4.16
N VAL A 43 20.42 -27.41 -3.90
CA VAL A 43 20.11 -28.25 -2.75
C VAL A 43 20.21 -27.42 -1.46
N LEU A 44 19.07 -27.10 -0.87
CA LEU A 44 18.96 -26.80 0.55
C LEU A 44 18.05 -27.87 1.12
N ASP A 45 18.63 -28.74 1.95
CA ASP A 45 17.89 -29.67 2.78
C ASP A 45 16.82 -28.90 3.53
N THR A 46 15.58 -29.07 3.09
CA THR A 46 14.42 -28.50 3.74
C THR A 46 14.12 -29.33 4.98
N VAL A 47 14.65 -28.90 6.12
CA VAL A 47 13.98 -29.18 7.39
C VAL A 47 12.65 -28.41 7.29
N LYS A 48 11.57 -29.11 6.93
CA LYS A 48 10.21 -28.56 7.06
C LYS A 48 9.99 -28.35 8.56
N PRO A 49 9.86 -27.12 9.06
CA PRO A 49 9.41 -26.93 10.42
C PRO A 49 8.01 -27.55 10.49
N ASN A 50 7.77 -28.37 11.50
CA ASN A 50 6.47 -28.90 11.84
C ASN A 50 5.65 -27.73 12.41
N LEU A 51 5.16 -26.83 11.54
CA LEU A 51 4.37 -25.68 11.93
C LEU A 51 2.97 -26.22 12.23
N GLU A 52 2.57 -26.15 13.49
CA GLU A 52 1.16 -26.22 13.89
C GLU A 52 0.32 -25.36 12.94
N PRO A 53 -0.94 -25.70 12.65
CA PRO A 53 -1.79 -24.87 11.81
C PRO A 53 -1.83 -23.47 12.38
N GLN A 54 -1.15 -22.55 11.73
CA GLN A 54 -1.13 -21.15 12.17
C GLN A 54 -2.54 -20.60 12.09
N ALA A 55 -2.97 -19.87 13.13
CA ALA A 55 -4.24 -19.13 13.09
C ALA A 55 -4.34 -18.33 11.79
N GLY A 56 -5.50 -18.33 11.16
CA GLY A 56 -5.68 -17.73 9.85
C GLY A 56 -5.36 -16.24 9.87
N LYS A 57 -4.88 -15.74 8.75
CA LYS A 57 -4.41 -14.37 8.57
C LYS A 57 -5.59 -13.39 8.51
N ILE A 58 -5.33 -12.11 8.81
CA ILE A 58 -6.26 -10.99 8.61
C ILE A 58 -5.67 -10.06 7.57
N ALA A 59 -6.35 -9.90 6.44
CA ALA A 59 -5.93 -9.06 5.33
C ALA A 59 -6.83 -7.83 5.20
N LEU A 60 -6.29 -6.68 4.80
CA LEU A 60 -7.00 -5.40 4.88
C LEU A 60 -6.88 -4.46 3.67
N GLU A 61 -6.28 -4.89 2.58
CA GLU A 61 -6.29 -4.19 1.29
C GLU A 61 -6.82 -5.15 0.23
N GLU A 62 -8.13 -5.40 0.37
CA GLU A 62 -8.84 -6.42 -0.40
C GLU A 62 -9.97 -5.72 -1.17
N HIS A 63 -9.75 -5.52 -2.47
CA HIS A 63 -10.56 -4.61 -3.26
C HIS A 63 -11.83 -5.22 -3.81
N PHE A 64 -12.82 -4.36 -4.01
CA PHE A 64 -14.04 -4.64 -4.79
C PHE A 64 -14.41 -3.45 -5.65
N VAL A 65 -15.36 -3.65 -6.58
CA VAL A 65 -15.98 -2.60 -7.39
C VAL A 65 -17.48 -2.89 -7.54
N LEU A 66 -18.28 -1.83 -7.70
CA LEU A 66 -19.68 -1.99 -8.07
C LEU A 66 -19.79 -2.26 -9.59
N ALA A 67 -20.73 -3.12 -9.99
CA ALA A 67 -20.89 -3.50 -11.40
C ALA A 67 -21.13 -2.30 -12.32
N GLU A 68 -21.91 -1.31 -11.85
CA GLU A 68 -22.17 -0.08 -12.60
C GLU A 68 -20.95 0.86 -12.72
N SER A 69 -19.93 0.68 -11.89
CA SER A 69 -18.73 1.53 -11.89
C SER A 69 -17.56 0.96 -12.71
N ILE A 70 -17.68 -0.26 -13.25
CA ILE A 70 -16.60 -0.93 -13.97
C ILE A 70 -16.13 -0.11 -15.16
N GLU A 71 -17.05 0.34 -16.00
CA GLU A 71 -16.72 1.03 -17.25
C GLU A 71 -16.15 2.43 -17.01
N THR A 72 -16.44 3.03 -15.86
CA THR A 72 -15.93 4.36 -15.47
C THR A 72 -14.64 4.29 -14.67
N SER A 73 -14.29 3.12 -14.12
CA SER A 73 -13.04 2.92 -13.39
C SER A 73 -11.91 2.49 -14.33
N TYR A 74 -11.00 3.40 -14.64
CA TYR A 74 -9.84 3.10 -15.48
C TYR A 74 -8.95 1.98 -14.89
N ALA A 75 -8.93 1.84 -13.58
CA ALA A 75 -8.16 0.78 -12.90
C ALA A 75 -8.75 -0.63 -13.11
N VAL A 76 -10.01 -0.73 -13.53
CA VAL A 76 -10.72 -2.03 -13.64
C VAL A 76 -11.11 -2.35 -15.09
N ARG A 77 -11.38 -1.33 -15.89
CA ARG A 77 -11.88 -1.49 -17.26
C ARG A 77 -10.98 -2.39 -18.12
N ASP A 78 -9.69 -2.21 -18.02
CA ASP A 78 -8.69 -2.87 -18.86
C ASP A 78 -8.04 -4.10 -18.19
N LEU A 79 -8.59 -4.55 -17.04
CA LEU A 79 -8.10 -5.75 -16.34
C LEU A 79 -8.38 -7.04 -17.14
N HIS A 80 -7.54 -8.03 -16.88
CA HIS A 80 -7.76 -9.39 -17.36
C HIS A 80 -9.14 -9.90 -16.90
N PRO A 81 -9.91 -10.62 -17.75
CA PRO A 81 -11.26 -11.07 -17.43
C PRO A 81 -11.40 -11.81 -16.09
N GLU A 82 -10.42 -12.61 -15.71
CA GLU A 82 -10.40 -13.32 -14.43
C GLU A 82 -10.34 -12.35 -13.24
N THR A 83 -9.42 -11.39 -13.26
CA THR A 83 -9.27 -10.37 -12.21
C THR A 83 -10.53 -9.49 -12.15
N ARG A 84 -11.11 -9.14 -13.31
CA ARG A 84 -12.37 -8.41 -13.40
C ARG A 84 -13.54 -9.19 -12.79
N SER A 85 -13.60 -10.50 -12.97
CA SER A 85 -14.59 -11.36 -12.33
C SER A 85 -14.40 -11.41 -10.81
N LYS A 86 -13.16 -11.55 -10.34
CA LYS A 86 -12.83 -11.64 -8.92
C LYS A 86 -13.13 -10.35 -8.15
N ILE A 87 -12.88 -9.17 -8.75
CA ILE A 87 -13.12 -7.89 -8.07
C ILE A 87 -14.62 -7.60 -7.86
N LEU A 88 -15.48 -8.21 -8.68
CA LEU A 88 -16.93 -8.12 -8.56
C LEU A 88 -17.51 -9.12 -7.55
N ASP A 89 -16.78 -10.20 -7.28
CA ASP A 89 -17.28 -11.27 -6.41
C ASP A 89 -16.97 -10.97 -4.94
N LEU A 90 -18.01 -10.69 -4.17
CA LEU A 90 -17.97 -10.59 -2.71
C LEU A 90 -18.57 -11.83 -2.03
N GLY A 91 -18.85 -12.90 -2.79
CA GLY A 91 -19.52 -14.09 -2.36
C GLY A 91 -18.62 -15.34 -2.34
N THR A 92 -19.13 -16.40 -2.97
CA THR A 92 -18.55 -17.75 -2.87
C THR A 92 -17.12 -17.85 -3.41
N GLY A 93 -16.81 -17.23 -4.54
CA GLY A 93 -15.47 -17.30 -5.11
C GLY A 93 -14.44 -16.57 -4.25
N ARG A 94 -14.79 -15.39 -3.72
CA ARG A 94 -13.92 -14.67 -2.78
C ARG A 94 -13.65 -15.49 -1.52
N ILE A 95 -14.66 -16.10 -0.92
CA ILE A 95 -14.50 -16.95 0.27
C ILE A 95 -13.59 -18.15 -0.06
N ALA A 96 -13.76 -18.78 -1.22
CA ALA A 96 -12.88 -19.88 -1.65
C ALA A 96 -11.42 -19.42 -1.83
N ASP A 97 -11.17 -18.23 -2.40
CA ASP A 97 -9.84 -17.67 -2.51
C ASP A 97 -9.25 -17.32 -1.12
N MET A 98 -10.06 -16.80 -0.20
CA MET A 98 -9.66 -16.59 1.20
C MET A 98 -9.22 -17.90 1.86
N ASP A 99 -9.98 -18.97 1.71
CA ASP A 99 -9.66 -20.29 2.28
C ASP A 99 -8.33 -20.81 1.70
N ARG A 100 -8.13 -20.68 0.40
CA ARG A 100 -6.87 -21.04 -0.28
C ARG A 100 -5.68 -20.21 0.23
N GLY A 101 -5.89 -18.92 0.50
CA GLY A 101 -4.90 -17.99 1.06
C GLY A 101 -4.68 -18.14 2.57
N GLY A 102 -5.47 -18.96 3.26
CA GLY A 102 -5.44 -19.06 4.73
C GLY A 102 -5.87 -17.76 5.43
N LEU A 103 -6.83 -17.04 4.83
CA LEU A 103 -7.37 -15.80 5.37
C LEU A 103 -8.62 -16.08 6.19
N ASP A 104 -8.62 -15.75 7.47
CA ASP A 104 -9.81 -15.81 8.32
C ASP A 104 -10.73 -14.63 8.07
N ILE A 105 -10.15 -13.43 8.00
CA ILE A 105 -10.88 -12.17 7.85
C ILE A 105 -10.25 -11.34 6.73
N CYS A 106 -11.09 -10.78 5.86
CA CYS A 106 -10.72 -9.75 4.91
C CYS A 106 -11.48 -8.46 5.21
N ILE A 107 -10.77 -7.32 5.25
CA ILE A 107 -11.37 -5.99 5.33
C ILE A 107 -11.40 -5.41 3.92
N LEU A 108 -12.62 -5.29 3.38
CA LEU A 108 -12.87 -4.93 2.00
C LEU A 108 -12.89 -3.42 1.78
N SER A 109 -12.46 -2.98 0.60
CA SER A 109 -12.42 -1.57 0.22
C SER A 109 -12.73 -1.33 -1.26
N LEU A 110 -13.30 -0.17 -1.59
CA LEU A 110 -13.50 0.24 -2.99
C LEU A 110 -12.16 0.48 -3.66
N THR A 111 -11.95 -0.13 -4.82
CA THR A 111 -10.71 0.04 -5.61
C THR A 111 -10.52 1.48 -6.09
N ALA A 112 -9.28 1.82 -6.45
CA ALA A 112 -8.92 3.11 -7.04
C ALA A 112 -9.60 3.30 -8.43
N PRO A 113 -9.85 4.56 -8.84
CA PRO A 113 -9.71 5.80 -8.08
C PRO A 113 -10.88 6.06 -7.12
N GLY A 114 -11.92 5.22 -7.14
CA GLY A 114 -13.11 5.34 -6.31
C GLY A 114 -13.82 6.71 -6.46
N VAL A 115 -14.44 7.14 -5.37
CA VAL A 115 -15.16 8.43 -5.37
C VAL A 115 -14.23 9.64 -5.40
N GLN A 116 -12.92 9.45 -5.17
CA GLN A 116 -11.94 10.54 -5.21
C GLN A 116 -11.81 11.17 -6.60
N ALA A 117 -12.16 10.44 -7.67
CA ALA A 117 -12.16 10.94 -9.04
C ALA A 117 -13.49 11.59 -9.46
N ILE A 118 -14.45 11.80 -8.56
CA ILE A 118 -15.72 12.46 -8.84
C ILE A 118 -15.62 13.92 -8.37
N PRO A 119 -15.43 14.92 -9.27
CA PRO A 119 -15.18 16.29 -8.85
C PRO A 119 -16.37 16.97 -8.17
N ASN A 120 -17.59 16.54 -8.49
CA ASN A 120 -18.82 17.04 -7.92
C ASN A 120 -19.06 16.44 -6.52
N ALA A 121 -19.00 17.26 -5.47
CA ALA A 121 -19.13 16.81 -4.09
C ALA A 121 -20.48 16.13 -3.80
N LYS A 122 -21.60 16.58 -4.39
CA LYS A 122 -22.92 15.97 -4.17
C LYS A 122 -22.98 14.57 -4.80
N GLU A 123 -22.41 14.39 -5.97
CA GLU A 123 -22.30 13.09 -6.64
C GLU A 123 -21.38 12.15 -5.86
N ALA A 124 -20.23 12.65 -5.40
CA ALA A 124 -19.30 11.89 -4.58
C ALA A 124 -19.94 11.39 -3.27
N ILE A 125 -20.73 12.25 -2.59
CA ILE A 125 -21.50 11.89 -1.38
C ILE A 125 -22.51 10.79 -1.71
N ALA A 126 -23.28 10.95 -2.76
CA ALA A 126 -24.31 9.98 -3.15
C ALA A 126 -23.67 8.62 -3.53
N GLN A 127 -22.56 8.65 -4.28
CA GLN A 127 -21.84 7.43 -4.66
C GLN A 127 -21.18 6.75 -3.46
N ALA A 128 -20.53 7.49 -2.57
CA ALA A 128 -19.93 6.96 -1.35
C ALA A 128 -20.97 6.22 -0.52
N ARG A 129 -22.14 6.83 -0.31
CA ARG A 129 -23.23 6.22 0.45
C ARG A 129 -23.71 4.91 -0.17
N ARG A 130 -24.00 4.91 -1.49
CA ARG A 130 -24.40 3.69 -2.20
C ARG A 130 -23.35 2.59 -2.09
N THR A 131 -22.09 2.94 -2.23
CA THR A 131 -20.97 1.99 -2.13
C THR A 131 -20.89 1.37 -0.75
N ASN A 132 -21.02 2.16 0.31
CA ASN A 132 -20.96 1.70 1.69
C ASN A 132 -22.17 0.83 2.04
N ASP A 133 -23.38 1.19 1.58
CA ASP A 133 -24.58 0.40 1.78
C ASP A 133 -24.47 -0.97 1.07
N TYR A 134 -24.01 -0.98 -0.20
CA TYR A 134 -23.73 -2.22 -0.94
C TYR A 134 -22.71 -3.11 -0.24
N LEU A 135 -21.63 -2.52 0.27
CA LEU A 135 -20.60 -3.28 1.00
C LEU A 135 -21.19 -3.88 2.29
N ALA A 136 -21.96 -3.10 3.05
CA ALA A 136 -22.59 -3.56 4.29
C ALA A 136 -23.54 -4.74 4.04
N GLU A 137 -24.37 -4.69 2.99
CA GLU A 137 -25.26 -5.79 2.58
C GLU A 137 -24.49 -7.09 2.26
N ASN A 138 -23.31 -6.95 1.62
CA ASN A 138 -22.48 -8.11 1.30
C ASN A 138 -21.72 -8.65 2.52
N ILE A 139 -21.25 -7.80 3.42
CA ILE A 139 -20.65 -8.21 4.69
C ILE A 139 -21.65 -8.99 5.53
N ALA A 140 -22.93 -8.57 5.55
CA ALA A 140 -23.99 -9.24 6.31
C ALA A 140 -24.22 -10.70 5.90
N LYS A 141 -23.82 -11.11 4.68
CA LYS A 141 -23.89 -12.50 4.21
C LYS A 141 -22.81 -13.40 4.82
N ASN A 142 -21.63 -12.81 5.16
CA ASN A 142 -20.48 -13.52 5.73
C ASN A 142 -19.78 -12.67 6.84
N PRO A 143 -20.50 -12.28 7.92
CA PRO A 143 -20.05 -11.28 8.88
C PRO A 143 -18.85 -11.71 9.73
N LYS A 144 -18.56 -13.00 9.81
CA LYS A 144 -17.38 -13.56 10.48
C LYS A 144 -16.12 -13.49 9.62
N ARG A 145 -16.28 -13.44 8.30
CA ARG A 145 -15.18 -13.49 7.32
C ARG A 145 -14.89 -12.13 6.70
N LEU A 146 -15.90 -11.28 6.54
CA LEU A 146 -15.80 -10.00 5.84
C LEU A 146 -16.05 -8.84 6.79
N LYS A 147 -15.24 -7.82 6.64
CA LYS A 147 -15.35 -6.50 7.27
C LYS A 147 -15.22 -5.43 6.19
N GLY A 148 -15.43 -4.16 6.52
CA GLY A 148 -15.36 -3.07 5.54
C GLY A 148 -14.60 -1.86 6.01
N PHE A 149 -13.95 -1.20 5.06
CA PHE A 149 -13.53 0.19 5.15
C PHE A 149 -14.54 1.09 4.45
N ALA A 150 -14.82 2.23 5.06
CA ALA A 150 -15.70 3.24 4.49
C ALA A 150 -15.06 3.91 3.26
N THR A 151 -15.84 4.04 2.20
CA THR A 151 -15.56 4.96 1.09
C THR A 151 -16.04 6.35 1.48
N LEU A 152 -15.17 7.36 1.39
CA LEU A 152 -15.45 8.71 1.91
C LEU A 152 -15.40 9.78 0.84
N PRO A 153 -16.40 10.68 0.76
CA PRO A 153 -16.45 11.78 -0.21
C PRO A 153 -15.66 12.99 0.31
N LEU A 154 -14.32 12.92 0.31
CA LEU A 154 -13.45 13.99 0.83
C LEU A 154 -13.43 15.27 -0.03
N GLN A 155 -14.23 15.33 -1.07
CA GLN A 155 -14.63 16.57 -1.75
C GLN A 155 -15.38 17.52 -0.83
N ASP A 156 -16.07 16.97 0.18
CA ASP A 156 -16.74 17.68 1.27
C ASP A 156 -16.28 17.09 2.62
N PRO A 157 -15.38 17.76 3.35
CA PRO A 157 -14.87 17.24 4.63
C PRO A 157 -15.94 16.98 5.70
N GLU A 158 -17.00 17.82 5.76
CA GLU A 158 -18.10 17.61 6.69
C GLU A 158 -18.98 16.43 6.28
N GLY A 159 -19.28 16.30 4.99
CA GLY A 159 -19.98 15.16 4.43
C GLY A 159 -19.22 13.86 4.67
N ALA A 160 -17.89 13.87 4.51
CA ALA A 160 -17.02 12.74 4.78
C ALA A 160 -17.01 12.35 6.27
N ALA A 161 -16.98 13.32 7.18
CA ALA A 161 -17.04 13.07 8.62
C ALA A 161 -18.38 12.43 9.05
N LYS A 162 -19.50 12.92 8.49
CA LYS A 162 -20.84 12.36 8.73
C LYS A 162 -20.93 10.93 8.21
N GLU A 163 -20.43 10.67 6.99
CA GLU A 163 -20.47 9.32 6.39
C GLU A 163 -19.55 8.35 7.13
N LEU A 164 -18.35 8.77 7.54
CA LEU A 164 -17.48 7.94 8.38
C LEU A 164 -18.16 7.55 9.68
N THR A 165 -18.79 8.52 10.35
CA THR A 165 -19.52 8.30 11.61
C THR A 165 -20.63 7.26 11.40
N ARG A 166 -21.42 7.39 10.33
CA ARG A 166 -22.47 6.43 9.97
C ARG A 166 -21.88 5.03 9.71
N CYS A 167 -20.82 4.94 8.91
CA CYS A 167 -20.21 3.64 8.56
C CYS A 167 -19.68 2.93 9.81
N VAL A 168 -19.03 3.66 10.72
CA VAL A 168 -18.47 3.05 11.94
C VAL A 168 -19.57 2.67 12.93
N ARG A 169 -20.53 3.58 13.21
CA ARG A 169 -21.53 3.37 14.27
C ARG A 169 -22.69 2.50 13.84
N ASP A 170 -23.19 2.69 12.62
CA ASP A 170 -24.41 2.04 12.15
C ASP A 170 -24.14 0.79 11.30
N LEU A 171 -23.04 0.79 10.49
CA LEU A 171 -22.68 -0.32 9.60
C LEU A 171 -21.57 -1.22 10.16
N GLY A 172 -20.92 -0.85 11.26
CA GLY A 172 -19.87 -1.64 11.91
C GLY A 172 -18.57 -1.71 11.12
N PHE A 173 -18.25 -0.69 10.31
CA PHE A 173 -17.01 -0.64 9.53
C PHE A 173 -15.80 -0.33 10.43
N CYS A 174 -14.63 -0.85 10.02
CA CYS A 174 -13.41 -0.81 10.82
C CYS A 174 -12.59 0.49 10.70
N GLY A 175 -13.00 1.41 9.85
CA GLY A 175 -12.30 2.65 9.51
C GLY A 175 -12.61 3.06 8.08
N ALA A 176 -11.71 3.75 7.42
CA ALA A 176 -11.86 4.17 6.03
C ALA A 176 -10.65 3.83 5.17
N LEU A 177 -10.89 3.57 3.86
CA LEU A 177 -9.85 3.56 2.84
C LEU A 177 -10.19 4.61 1.79
N VAL A 178 -9.20 5.45 1.48
CA VAL A 178 -9.33 6.57 0.55
C VAL A 178 -8.23 6.51 -0.50
N ASN A 179 -8.61 6.61 -1.76
CA ASN A 179 -7.72 6.48 -2.91
C ASN A 179 -7.03 7.81 -3.25
N GLY A 180 -5.94 8.13 -2.54
CA GLY A 180 -5.11 9.31 -2.77
C GLY A 180 -5.84 10.63 -2.56
N PHE A 181 -5.49 11.65 -3.35
CA PHE A 181 -6.11 12.98 -3.35
C PHE A 181 -7.51 12.95 -3.96
N SER A 182 -8.36 13.93 -3.59
CA SER A 182 -9.66 14.13 -4.24
C SER A 182 -9.60 15.16 -5.35
N GLU A 183 -10.33 14.92 -6.45
CA GLU A 183 -10.66 15.95 -7.42
C GLU A 183 -11.86 16.76 -6.89
N VAL A 184 -11.78 18.10 -6.95
CA VAL A 184 -12.80 18.98 -6.39
C VAL A 184 -13.13 20.10 -7.38
N GLY A 185 -14.42 20.22 -7.72
CA GLY A 185 -14.93 21.22 -8.61
C GLY A 185 -14.71 20.92 -10.10
N GLU A 186 -13.51 20.53 -10.48
CA GLU A 186 -13.16 20.18 -11.86
C GLU A 186 -12.30 18.92 -11.94
N ALA A 187 -12.39 18.20 -13.03
CA ALA A 187 -11.55 17.03 -13.30
C ALA A 187 -10.08 17.45 -13.44
N GLY A 188 -9.19 16.61 -12.92
CA GLY A 188 -7.75 16.88 -12.94
C GLY A 188 -7.28 17.87 -11.85
N SER A 189 -8.16 18.33 -10.95
CA SER A 189 -7.76 19.01 -9.72
C SER A 189 -7.18 18.03 -8.69
N ALA A 190 -6.38 18.53 -7.74
CA ALA A 190 -5.88 17.72 -6.64
C ALA A 190 -5.97 18.46 -5.33
N VAL A 191 -6.75 17.91 -4.41
CA VAL A 191 -6.87 18.43 -3.04
C VAL A 191 -6.36 17.36 -2.07
N TYR A 192 -5.29 17.70 -1.34
CA TYR A 192 -4.67 16.85 -0.34
C TYR A 192 -5.22 17.13 1.06
N TYR A 193 -5.21 16.14 1.92
CA TYR A 193 -5.95 16.18 3.20
C TYR A 193 -5.15 16.78 4.37
N ASP A 194 -3.98 17.32 4.10
CA ASP A 194 -3.18 18.13 5.03
C ASP A 194 -3.70 19.58 5.19
N LEU A 195 -4.57 20.02 4.26
CA LEU A 195 -5.08 21.40 4.24
C LEU A 195 -6.00 21.71 5.43
N PRO A 196 -6.09 23.00 5.87
CA PRO A 196 -6.83 23.39 7.07
C PRO A 196 -8.32 22.99 7.07
N GLN A 197 -8.97 22.97 5.92
CA GLN A 197 -10.38 22.58 5.80
C GLN A 197 -10.67 21.14 6.23
N TYR A 198 -9.66 20.27 6.30
CA TYR A 198 -9.80 18.87 6.74
C TYR A 198 -9.65 18.70 8.26
N ARG A 199 -9.34 19.75 9.04
CA ARG A 199 -9.08 19.59 10.48
C ARG A 199 -10.28 19.03 11.24
N SER A 200 -11.50 19.46 10.93
CA SER A 200 -12.72 18.92 11.52
C SER A 200 -12.96 17.45 11.17
N PHE A 201 -12.63 17.05 9.94
CA PHE A 201 -12.66 15.64 9.53
C PHE A 201 -11.66 14.79 10.34
N TRP A 202 -10.43 15.24 10.49
CA TRP A 202 -9.41 14.54 11.28
C TRP A 202 -9.76 14.46 12.77
N ALA A 203 -10.41 15.47 13.31
CA ALA A 203 -10.95 15.42 14.68
C ALA A 203 -11.96 14.25 14.82
N THR A 204 -12.87 14.09 13.85
CA THR A 204 -13.85 13.00 13.82
C THR A 204 -13.15 11.63 13.69
N VAL A 205 -12.13 11.48 12.82
CA VAL A 205 -11.36 10.23 12.69
C VAL A 205 -10.74 9.86 14.04
N GLN A 206 -10.12 10.83 14.73
CA GLN A 206 -9.51 10.59 16.04
C GLN A 206 -10.55 10.27 17.12
N GLU A 207 -11.71 10.95 17.13
CA GLU A 207 -12.81 10.72 18.09
C GLU A 207 -13.37 9.30 17.95
N LEU A 208 -13.55 8.84 16.71
CA LEU A 208 -14.05 7.49 16.43
C LEU A 208 -12.99 6.41 16.74
N ASP A 209 -11.74 6.79 16.93
CA ASP A 209 -10.59 5.93 17.21
C ASP A 209 -10.42 4.80 16.18
N VAL A 210 -10.65 5.10 14.91
CA VAL A 210 -10.50 4.19 13.76
C VAL A 210 -9.34 4.61 12.87
N PRO A 211 -8.69 3.69 12.15
CA PRO A 211 -7.63 4.04 11.22
C PRO A 211 -8.17 4.59 9.91
N PHE A 212 -7.33 5.42 9.29
CA PHE A 212 -7.51 5.95 7.95
C PHE A 212 -6.46 5.33 7.01
N TYR A 213 -6.90 4.52 6.05
CA TYR A 213 -6.03 3.94 5.05
C TYR A 213 -5.86 4.92 3.88
N LEU A 214 -4.65 5.41 3.67
CA LEU A 214 -4.27 6.22 2.52
C LEU A 214 -3.77 5.29 1.41
N HIS A 215 -4.65 4.91 0.52
CA HIS A 215 -4.38 4.02 -0.61
C HIS A 215 -3.91 4.81 -1.83
N PRO A 216 -3.09 4.25 -2.70
CA PRO A 216 -2.62 4.89 -3.94
C PRO A 216 -3.73 5.22 -4.94
N ARG A 217 -3.39 6.14 -5.85
CA ARG A 217 -4.03 6.36 -7.15
C ARG A 217 -3.01 6.93 -8.14
N ASP A 218 -3.37 6.95 -9.42
CA ASP A 218 -2.53 7.57 -10.43
C ASP A 218 -2.25 9.04 -10.10
N PRO A 219 -1.01 9.51 -10.34
CA PRO A 219 -0.72 10.93 -10.28
C PRO A 219 -1.55 11.69 -11.33
N LEU A 220 -1.85 12.96 -11.06
CA LEU A 220 -2.55 13.84 -11.99
C LEU A 220 -1.93 13.80 -13.38
N SER A 221 -2.76 13.81 -14.41
CA SER A 221 -2.30 13.85 -15.81
C SER A 221 -1.28 14.97 -16.08
N ALA A 222 -1.48 16.15 -15.47
CA ALA A 222 -0.54 17.28 -15.57
C ALA A 222 0.84 16.99 -14.94
N ARG A 223 0.97 15.97 -14.09
CA ARG A 223 2.22 15.54 -13.44
C ARG A 223 2.81 14.28 -14.08
N GLN A 224 2.18 13.73 -15.10
CA GLN A 224 2.63 12.52 -15.76
C GLN A 224 3.68 12.77 -16.86
N GLN A 225 4.04 14.00 -17.10
CA GLN A 225 5.06 14.35 -18.12
C GLN A 225 6.40 13.62 -17.89
N CYS A 226 6.79 13.35 -16.65
CA CYS A 226 7.99 12.59 -16.35
C CYS A 226 7.91 11.10 -16.75
N TYR A 227 6.74 10.59 -17.08
CA TYR A 227 6.50 9.22 -17.55
C TYR A 227 6.30 9.14 -19.07
N GLU A 228 6.55 10.22 -19.82
CA GLU A 228 6.42 10.23 -21.28
C GLU A 228 7.30 9.15 -21.91
N GLY A 229 6.71 8.35 -22.82
CA GLY A 229 7.35 7.16 -23.39
C GLY A 229 7.33 5.89 -22.50
N TYR A 230 6.97 6.02 -21.21
CA TYR A 230 6.91 4.93 -20.23
C TYR A 230 5.65 5.05 -19.36
N HIS A 231 4.49 5.29 -19.95
CA HIS A 231 3.24 5.60 -19.22
C HIS A 231 2.84 4.54 -18.20
N TRP A 232 3.24 3.28 -18.41
CA TRP A 232 3.01 2.18 -17.46
C TRP A 232 3.70 2.38 -16.10
N LEU A 233 4.75 3.21 -16.02
CA LEU A 233 5.38 3.57 -14.75
C LEU A 233 4.52 4.51 -13.90
N ALA A 234 3.55 5.22 -14.46
CA ALA A 234 2.70 6.15 -13.72
C ALA A 234 1.74 5.43 -12.75
N GLY A 235 1.36 4.19 -13.07
CA GLY A 235 0.48 3.35 -12.25
C GLY A 235 1.20 2.65 -11.09
N SER A 236 0.69 1.46 -10.76
CA SER A 236 1.16 0.62 -9.65
C SER A 236 2.64 0.25 -9.67
N PRO A 237 3.35 0.14 -10.82
CA PRO A 237 4.77 -0.16 -10.77
C PRO A 237 5.63 0.89 -10.07
N TRP A 238 5.23 2.18 -10.08
CA TRP A 238 6.05 3.25 -9.48
C TRP A 238 5.27 4.52 -9.08
N GLY A 239 4.43 5.06 -9.96
CA GLY A 239 3.80 6.37 -9.77
C GLY A 239 2.87 6.42 -8.57
N PHE A 240 2.19 5.33 -8.26
CA PHE A 240 1.35 5.16 -7.08
C PHE A 240 2.16 5.41 -5.79
N ALA A 241 3.31 4.78 -5.66
CA ALA A 241 4.16 4.94 -4.49
C ALA A 241 4.66 6.38 -4.33
N VAL A 242 5.05 7.03 -5.43
CA VAL A 242 5.51 8.43 -5.42
C VAL A 242 4.41 9.37 -4.95
N GLU A 243 3.20 9.25 -5.50
CA GLU A 243 2.07 10.13 -5.14
C GLU A 243 1.64 9.92 -3.68
N THR A 244 1.54 8.67 -3.24
CA THR A 244 1.13 8.32 -1.87
C THR A 244 2.18 8.76 -0.85
N SER A 245 3.47 8.57 -1.15
CA SER A 245 4.57 9.05 -0.30
C SER A 245 4.53 10.55 -0.11
N ILE A 246 4.30 11.32 -1.19
CA ILE A 246 4.16 12.78 -1.11
C ILE A 246 2.98 13.15 -0.22
N HIS A 247 1.82 12.49 -0.38
CA HIS A 247 0.64 12.76 0.44
C HIS A 247 0.90 12.47 1.93
N ALA A 248 1.51 11.32 2.25
CA ALA A 248 1.86 10.97 3.63
C ALA A 248 2.84 11.98 4.25
N LEU A 249 3.88 12.38 3.51
CA LEU A 249 4.82 13.42 3.98
C LEU A 249 4.15 14.77 4.18
N ARG A 250 3.17 15.16 3.35
CA ARG A 250 2.36 16.37 3.54
C ARG A 250 1.56 16.31 4.85
N LEU A 251 0.91 15.17 5.15
CA LEU A 251 0.20 14.97 6.42
C LEU A 251 1.15 15.15 7.61
N MET A 252 2.32 14.51 7.58
CA MET A 252 3.33 14.64 8.65
C MET A 252 3.81 16.09 8.79
N ALA A 253 4.19 16.74 7.69
CA ALA A 253 4.78 18.07 7.71
C ALA A 253 3.80 19.19 8.08
N SER A 254 2.49 18.96 7.97
CA SER A 254 1.43 19.96 8.22
C SER A 254 1.17 20.28 9.69
N GLY A 255 1.77 19.51 10.63
CA GLY A 255 1.45 19.57 12.05
C GLY A 255 0.17 18.83 12.45
N LEU A 256 -0.40 18.04 11.54
CA LEU A 256 -1.62 17.26 11.78
C LEU A 256 -1.51 16.35 13.00
N PHE A 257 -0.42 15.62 13.11
CA PHE A 257 -0.21 14.66 14.19
C PHE A 257 0.17 15.30 15.52
N ASP A 258 0.62 16.56 15.49
CA ASP A 258 0.78 17.37 16.71
C ASP A 258 -0.57 17.82 17.29
N GLU A 259 -1.53 18.09 16.40
CA GLU A 259 -2.89 18.49 16.75
C GLU A 259 -3.76 17.29 17.13
N TYR A 260 -3.57 16.18 16.39
CA TYR A 260 -4.32 14.93 16.58
C TYR A 260 -3.36 13.73 16.79
N PRO A 261 -2.72 13.62 17.95
CA PRO A 261 -1.64 12.62 18.16
C PRO A 261 -2.10 11.16 18.21
N LYS A 262 -3.42 10.91 18.33
CA LYS A 262 -3.97 9.56 18.33
C LYS A 262 -4.39 9.06 16.95
N LEU A 263 -4.25 9.89 15.91
CA LEU A 263 -4.54 9.46 14.54
C LEU A 263 -3.69 8.26 14.15
N LYS A 264 -4.32 7.34 13.46
CA LYS A 264 -3.71 6.13 12.91
C LYS A 264 -3.90 6.13 11.40
N VAL A 265 -2.82 6.22 10.65
CA VAL A 265 -2.83 6.14 9.18
C VAL A 265 -2.23 4.82 8.74
N ILE A 266 -2.80 4.19 7.73
CA ILE A 266 -2.26 2.96 7.14
C ILE A 266 -1.73 3.28 5.74
N LEU A 267 -0.57 2.75 5.40
CA LEU A 267 0.01 2.78 4.04
C LEU A 267 0.19 1.36 3.53
N GLY A 268 -0.09 1.16 2.26
CA GLY A 268 0.13 -0.08 1.52
C GLY A 268 1.59 -0.37 1.18
N HIS A 269 1.81 -1.47 0.47
CA HIS A 269 3.00 -1.78 -0.35
C HIS A 269 4.34 -1.62 0.39
N LEU A 270 4.37 -2.06 1.67
CA LEU A 270 5.51 -1.86 2.58
C LEU A 270 5.90 -0.38 2.75
N GLY A 271 4.88 0.50 2.79
CA GLY A 271 5.03 1.92 3.13
C GLY A 271 5.47 2.79 1.97
N GLU A 272 5.21 2.37 0.72
CA GLU A 272 5.40 3.19 -0.48
C GLU A 272 6.84 3.74 -0.62
N GLY A 273 7.83 3.00 -0.10
CA GLY A 273 9.23 3.41 -0.10
C GLY A 273 9.62 4.42 0.99
N LEU A 274 8.70 4.91 1.81
CA LEU A 274 9.02 5.89 2.88
C LEU A 274 9.98 5.33 3.92
N SER A 275 9.82 4.09 4.33
CA SER A 275 10.71 3.44 5.32
C SER A 275 12.18 3.42 4.88
N PHE A 276 12.44 3.35 3.58
CA PHE A 276 13.80 3.44 3.05
C PHE A 276 14.34 4.87 3.01
N GLY A 277 13.48 5.86 2.71
CA GLY A 277 13.89 7.23 2.45
C GLY A 277 13.77 8.20 3.63
N ILE A 278 13.05 7.84 4.69
CA ILE A 278 12.60 8.78 5.73
C ILE A 278 13.75 9.46 6.49
N TRP A 279 14.84 8.75 6.76
CA TRP A 279 16.04 9.35 7.35
C TRP A 279 16.60 10.50 6.51
N ARG A 280 16.62 10.35 5.19
CA ARG A 280 17.10 11.40 4.29
C ARG A 280 16.17 12.62 4.32
N VAL A 281 14.87 12.41 4.44
CA VAL A 281 13.89 13.49 4.57
C VAL A 281 14.21 14.32 5.82
N ASP A 282 14.32 13.71 6.98
CA ASP A 282 14.65 14.38 8.24
C ASP A 282 16.01 15.12 8.18
N ASN A 283 17.02 14.41 7.68
CA ASN A 283 18.36 15.01 7.57
C ASN A 283 18.38 16.26 6.67
N ARG A 284 17.56 16.30 5.61
CA ARG A 284 17.52 17.44 4.70
C ARG A 284 16.64 18.58 5.20
N ILE A 285 15.50 18.29 5.82
CA ILE A 285 14.66 19.29 6.47
C ILE A 285 15.49 20.09 7.49
N ASN A 286 16.28 19.41 8.32
CA ASN A 286 17.12 20.03 9.35
C ASN A 286 18.27 20.90 8.80
N ARG A 287 18.58 20.82 7.51
CA ARG A 287 19.63 21.61 6.85
C ARG A 287 19.09 22.64 5.86
N GLY A 288 17.79 22.66 5.65
CA GLY A 288 17.13 23.55 4.68
C GLY A 288 16.65 24.86 5.31
N SER A 289 16.25 25.78 4.44
CA SER A 289 15.66 27.07 4.84
C SER A 289 14.15 27.01 5.06
N GLY A 290 13.47 25.89 4.70
CA GLY A 290 12.06 25.66 4.91
C GLY A 290 11.85 24.83 6.16
N ALA A 291 11.09 25.33 7.13
CA ALA A 291 10.67 24.54 8.30
C ALA A 291 9.26 23.97 8.09
N PRO A 292 9.04 22.68 8.30
CA PRO A 292 7.68 22.12 8.41
C PRO A 292 6.96 22.74 9.61
N LYS A 293 5.63 22.71 9.61
CA LYS A 293 4.84 23.07 10.79
C LYS A 293 4.94 22.02 11.90
N ALA A 294 5.33 20.82 11.54
CA ALA A 294 5.49 19.67 12.42
C ALA A 294 6.58 19.90 13.47
N LYS A 295 6.33 19.48 14.71
CA LYS A 295 7.24 19.62 15.86
C LYS A 295 8.27 18.50 15.94
N LEU A 296 7.95 17.32 15.42
CA LEU A 296 8.78 16.12 15.49
C LEU A 296 9.37 15.78 14.11
N PRO A 297 10.45 14.99 14.04
CA PRO A 297 10.95 14.42 12.80
C PRO A 297 9.88 13.58 12.09
N MET A 298 9.89 13.55 10.76
CA MET A 298 8.96 12.74 9.95
C MET A 298 9.06 11.25 10.28
N SER A 299 10.26 10.75 10.57
CA SER A 299 10.48 9.37 11.01
C SER A 299 9.79 9.04 12.34
N GLN A 300 9.62 10.01 13.23
CA GLN A 300 8.92 9.78 14.49
C GLN A 300 7.41 9.65 14.25
N TYR A 301 6.80 10.51 13.43
CA TYR A 301 5.39 10.33 13.05
C TYR A 301 5.16 9.01 12.31
N LEU A 302 6.10 8.60 11.43
CA LEU A 302 6.02 7.31 10.74
C LEU A 302 5.94 6.14 11.75
N ARG A 303 6.73 6.18 12.82
CA ARG A 303 6.75 5.15 13.86
C ARG A 303 5.52 5.19 14.79
N GLU A 304 5.02 6.38 15.10
CA GLU A 304 3.97 6.55 16.11
C GLU A 304 2.56 6.53 15.53
N ASN A 305 2.36 7.14 14.36
CA ASN A 305 1.04 7.34 13.77
C ASN A 305 0.74 6.42 12.58
N PHE A 306 1.75 5.75 12.01
CA PHE A 306 1.53 4.92 10.81
C PHE A 306 1.59 3.42 11.12
N TYR A 307 0.79 2.69 10.36
CA TYR A 307 0.85 1.25 10.18
C TYR A 307 1.16 0.97 8.70
N ILE A 308 1.85 -0.13 8.44
CA ILE A 308 2.34 -0.47 7.09
C ILE A 308 1.82 -1.85 6.73
N THR A 309 1.23 -2.02 5.54
CA THR A 309 0.78 -3.33 5.08
C THR A 309 1.75 -3.98 4.11
N THR A 310 1.62 -5.30 3.96
CA THR A 310 2.42 -6.10 3.01
C THR A 310 1.84 -6.14 1.61
N SER A 311 0.67 -5.53 1.37
CA SER A 311 -0.05 -5.59 0.10
C SER A 311 0.87 -5.42 -1.10
N GLY A 312 0.72 -6.27 -2.11
CA GLY A 312 1.41 -6.16 -3.39
C GLY A 312 2.95 -6.18 -3.37
N ASN A 313 3.58 -6.35 -2.19
CA ASN A 313 5.04 -6.32 -2.06
C ASN A 313 5.56 -7.49 -1.21
N PHE A 314 5.69 -8.66 -1.84
CA PHE A 314 6.09 -9.90 -1.17
C PHE A 314 7.61 -10.09 -1.19
N ARG A 315 8.35 -9.09 -0.66
CA ARG A 315 9.82 -9.12 -0.64
C ARG A 315 10.36 -9.00 0.77
N THR A 316 11.07 -10.03 1.25
CA THR A 316 11.59 -10.11 2.62
C THR A 316 12.58 -8.98 2.95
N GLN A 317 13.43 -8.55 2.01
CA GLN A 317 14.36 -7.45 2.24
C GLN A 317 13.63 -6.12 2.50
N ALA A 318 12.54 -5.87 1.78
CA ALA A 318 11.73 -4.69 1.99
C ALA A 318 10.98 -4.77 3.33
N LEU A 319 10.41 -5.93 3.68
CA LEU A 319 9.79 -6.19 4.97
C LEU A 319 10.77 -5.96 6.13
N THR A 320 12.02 -6.48 6.01
CA THR A 320 13.05 -6.29 7.04
C THR A 320 13.39 -4.81 7.23
N ASN A 321 13.48 -4.04 6.14
CA ASN A 321 13.69 -2.59 6.23
C ASN A 321 12.55 -1.91 6.99
N VAL A 322 11.29 -2.27 6.70
CA VAL A 322 10.11 -1.72 7.39
C VAL A 322 10.15 -2.08 8.89
N ILE A 323 10.40 -3.34 9.21
CA ILE A 323 10.48 -3.79 10.63
C ILE A 323 11.56 -3.03 11.39
N LEU A 324 12.72 -2.79 10.78
CA LEU A 324 13.81 -2.02 11.40
C LEU A 324 13.45 -0.54 11.58
N GLU A 325 12.64 0.04 10.69
CA GLU A 325 12.26 1.45 10.75
C GLU A 325 11.09 1.71 11.71
N VAL A 326 10.01 0.92 11.65
CA VAL A 326 8.77 1.19 12.40
C VAL A 326 8.45 0.15 13.48
N GLY A 327 9.16 -0.97 13.52
CA GLY A 327 8.88 -2.12 14.40
C GLY A 327 7.83 -3.07 13.84
N ALA A 328 7.95 -4.36 14.16
CA ALA A 328 7.01 -5.39 13.71
C ALA A 328 5.57 -5.17 14.22
N ASP A 329 5.38 -4.47 15.34
CA ASP A 329 4.06 -4.14 15.91
C ASP A 329 3.25 -3.14 15.07
N ARG A 330 3.88 -2.52 14.07
CA ARG A 330 3.26 -1.58 13.13
C ARG A 330 3.05 -2.15 11.73
N VAL A 331 3.39 -3.43 11.52
CA VAL A 331 3.23 -4.09 10.22
C VAL A 331 1.98 -4.97 10.25
N LEU A 332 1.18 -4.91 9.19
CA LEU A 332 -0.08 -5.63 9.00
C LEU A 332 0.01 -6.49 7.74
N TYR A 333 -0.62 -7.65 7.75
CA TYR A 333 -0.71 -8.47 6.55
C TYR A 333 -1.79 -7.95 5.60
N SER A 334 -1.53 -8.00 4.31
CA SER A 334 -2.50 -7.75 3.25
C SER A 334 -2.03 -8.37 1.94
N VAL A 335 -2.96 -8.61 1.02
CA VAL A 335 -2.66 -9.23 -0.28
C VAL A 335 -2.65 -8.20 -1.41
N ASP A 336 -3.59 -7.27 -1.45
CA ASP A 336 -3.96 -6.44 -2.60
C ASP A 336 -4.83 -7.24 -3.62
N TYR A 337 -5.72 -8.09 -3.07
CA TYR A 337 -6.63 -8.89 -3.89
C TYR A 337 -7.66 -8.02 -4.62
N PRO A 338 -7.98 -8.28 -5.90
CA PRO A 338 -7.57 -9.42 -6.70
C PRO A 338 -6.40 -9.14 -7.65
N TYR A 339 -5.66 -8.07 -7.43
CA TYR A 339 -4.50 -7.69 -8.27
C TYR A 339 -3.32 -8.64 -8.05
N GLU A 340 -3.22 -9.15 -6.81
CA GLU A 340 -2.18 -10.09 -6.39
C GLU A 340 -2.78 -11.45 -5.99
N ASP A 341 -1.95 -12.50 -6.05
CA ASP A 341 -2.36 -13.87 -5.73
C ASP A 341 -2.27 -14.17 -4.23
N VAL A 342 -3.40 -14.59 -3.65
CA VAL A 342 -3.52 -14.91 -2.22
C VAL A 342 -2.59 -16.03 -1.76
N PHE A 343 -2.30 -17.00 -2.64
CA PHE A 343 -1.42 -18.11 -2.31
C PHE A 343 0.04 -17.66 -2.31
N ALA A 344 0.44 -16.85 -3.28
CA ALA A 344 1.79 -16.29 -3.33
C ALA A 344 2.08 -15.40 -2.10
N ALA A 345 1.12 -14.56 -1.69
CA ALA A 345 1.23 -13.75 -0.49
C ALA A 345 1.38 -14.59 0.79
N ARG A 346 0.57 -15.65 0.91
CA ARG A 346 0.65 -16.60 2.01
C ARG A 346 2.01 -17.29 2.07
N GLU A 347 2.40 -17.96 0.97
CA GLU A 347 3.66 -18.71 0.88
C GLU A 347 4.85 -17.82 1.21
N TRP A 348 4.86 -16.59 0.70
CA TRP A 348 5.92 -15.65 1.01
C TRP A 348 6.00 -15.35 2.51
N LEU A 349 4.88 -14.96 3.17
CA LEU A 349 4.93 -14.59 4.59
C LEU A 349 5.28 -15.79 5.47
N ASP A 350 4.72 -16.97 5.15
CA ASP A 350 4.96 -18.21 5.94
C ASP A 350 6.44 -18.64 5.88
N HIS A 351 7.17 -18.26 4.81
CA HIS A 351 8.58 -18.59 4.62
C HIS A 351 9.54 -17.38 4.71
N ALA A 352 9.04 -16.17 4.98
CA ALA A 352 9.89 -15.00 5.15
C ALA A 352 10.89 -15.19 6.32
N SER A 353 12.14 -14.78 6.13
CA SER A 353 13.20 -14.90 7.14
C SER A 353 13.05 -13.84 8.25
N ILE A 354 12.01 -13.97 9.06
CA ILE A 354 11.70 -13.18 10.25
C ILE A 354 11.40 -14.11 11.42
N SER A 355 11.37 -13.59 12.65
CA SER A 355 11.00 -14.39 13.82
C SER A 355 9.54 -14.86 13.75
N ASP A 356 9.22 -16.02 14.32
CA ASP A 356 7.84 -16.52 14.38
C ASP A 356 6.94 -15.56 15.17
N SER A 357 7.46 -14.91 16.19
CA SER A 357 6.76 -13.87 16.94
C SER A 357 6.35 -12.71 16.06
N ASP A 358 7.27 -12.19 15.23
CA ASP A 358 6.96 -11.09 14.31
C ASP A 358 6.01 -11.54 13.20
N ARG A 359 6.17 -12.76 12.69
CA ARG A 359 5.26 -13.37 11.73
C ARG A 359 3.83 -13.41 12.25
N MET A 360 3.63 -13.88 13.50
CA MET A 360 2.30 -13.93 14.11
C MET A 360 1.70 -12.54 14.36
N LYS A 361 2.52 -11.56 14.77
CA LYS A 361 2.09 -10.16 14.88
C LYS A 361 1.59 -9.64 13.55
N ILE A 362 2.40 -9.77 12.50
CA ILE A 362 2.10 -9.29 11.15
C ILE A 362 0.87 -10.00 10.58
N ALA A 363 0.84 -11.32 10.66
CA ALA A 363 -0.25 -12.12 10.09
C ALA A 363 -1.62 -11.82 10.71
N ARG A 364 -1.68 -11.48 12.01
CA ARG A 364 -2.95 -11.42 12.71
C ARG A 364 -2.99 -10.46 13.91
N ALA A 365 -2.08 -10.60 14.87
CA ALA A 365 -2.25 -9.99 16.19
C ALA A 365 -2.32 -8.45 16.14
N ASN A 366 -1.55 -7.81 15.26
CA ASN A 366 -1.59 -6.37 15.09
C ASN A 366 -2.93 -5.89 14.54
N ALA A 367 -3.49 -6.61 13.54
CA ALA A 367 -4.80 -6.28 12.99
C ALA A 367 -5.91 -6.48 14.04
N GLN A 368 -5.88 -7.58 14.81
CA GLN A 368 -6.83 -7.80 15.91
C GLN A 368 -6.81 -6.64 16.92
N LYS A 369 -5.61 -6.20 17.32
CA LYS A 369 -5.45 -5.08 18.23
C LYS A 369 -5.94 -3.75 17.65
N LEU A 370 -5.56 -3.46 16.39
CA LEU A 370 -5.89 -2.19 15.74
C LEU A 370 -7.39 -2.04 15.50
N PHE A 371 -8.04 -3.10 15.03
CA PHE A 371 -9.46 -3.09 14.64
C PHE A 371 -10.40 -3.68 15.70
N ARG A 372 -9.87 -4.16 16.84
CA ARG A 372 -10.65 -4.78 17.94
C ARG A 372 -11.48 -5.99 17.49
N LEU A 373 -10.87 -6.87 16.65
CA LEU A 373 -11.49 -8.08 16.08
C LEU A 373 -11.36 -9.29 16.99
#